data_436afe8c38b44d5051b9dc5394551b09
#
_entry.id   436afe8c38b44d5051b9dc5394551b09
#
_cell.length_a   1.000
_cell.length_b   1.000
_cell.length_c   1.000
_cell.angle_alpha   90.00
_cell.angle_beta   90.00
_cell.angle_gamma   90.00
#
_symmetry.space_group_name_H-M   'P 1'
#
loop_
_entity.id
_entity.type
_entity.pdbx_description
1 polymer ?
#
loop_
_entity_poly.entity_id
_entity_poly.type
_entity_poly.pdbx_seq_one_letter_code
_entity_poly.pdbx_strand_id
1 'polypeptide(L)'
;CRHIALYKKLEEFHIPYVFIQGTMEQLSDRPYVMMDDFKGGYLITKYLLSLGHRKILGMFKADDRQGIERHRGYAKALQEYGVFYDPDRIIWFHTEDRAVKPFARLRAMAASGIKFDSVVCYNDQIAIKTIQTLSQLGIRVSEDVSVTGYDNSFLAENYQVGLTTI
;
A
#
# COMPACT_ATOMS: atom_id res chain seq x y z
N CYS A 1 -6.86 -9.87 21.41
CA CYS A 1 -6.40 -8.46 21.50
C CYS A 1 -5.61 -8.24 22.77
N ARG A 2 -4.32 -7.94 22.65
CA ARG A 2 -3.41 -7.78 23.84
C ARG A 2 -3.76 -6.57 24.72
N HIS A 3 -4.66 -5.69 24.33
CA HIS A 3 -4.85 -4.39 24.99
C HIS A 3 -6.29 -4.05 25.40
N ILE A 4 -7.27 -4.92 25.24
CA ILE A 4 -8.65 -4.61 25.60
C ILE A 4 -8.81 -4.24 27.09
N ALA A 5 -8.01 -4.85 27.96
CA ALA A 5 -8.00 -4.55 29.40
C ALA A 5 -7.59 -3.10 29.70
N LEU A 6 -6.72 -2.50 28.86
CA LEU A 6 -6.34 -1.09 28.99
C LEU A 6 -7.54 -0.17 28.69
N TYR A 7 -8.25 -0.43 27.60
CA TYR A 7 -9.42 0.37 27.24
C TYR A 7 -10.54 0.27 28.27
N LYS A 8 -10.78 -0.92 28.84
CA LYS A 8 -11.74 -1.10 29.95
C LYS A 8 -11.34 -0.24 31.16
N LYS A 9 -10.03 -0.17 31.50
CA LYS A 9 -9.57 0.72 32.57
C LYS A 9 -9.81 2.20 32.25
N LEU A 10 -9.59 2.63 31.00
CA LEU A 10 -9.93 4.01 30.60
C LEU A 10 -11.41 4.31 30.83
N GLU A 11 -12.29 3.35 30.52
CA GLU A 11 -13.73 3.48 30.76
C GLU A 11 -14.08 3.53 32.24
N GLU A 12 -13.46 2.67 33.07
CA GLU A 12 -13.62 2.68 34.52
C GLU A 12 -13.22 4.04 35.13
N PHE A 13 -12.18 4.66 34.60
CA PHE A 13 -11.71 5.99 35.05
C PHE A 13 -12.38 7.14 34.31
N HIS A 14 -13.39 6.89 33.48
CA HIS A 14 -14.10 7.90 32.67
C HIS A 14 -13.15 8.75 31.79
N ILE A 15 -12.06 8.16 31.29
CA ILE A 15 -11.11 8.82 30.42
C ILE A 15 -11.61 8.65 28.96
N PRO A 16 -11.96 9.75 28.28
CA PRO A 16 -12.39 9.68 26.89
C PRO A 16 -11.21 9.29 25.98
N TYR A 17 -11.51 8.50 24.96
CA TYR A 17 -10.53 8.11 23.94
C TYR A 17 -11.18 7.98 22.57
N VAL A 18 -10.37 8.10 21.52
CA VAL A 18 -10.76 7.86 20.13
C VAL A 18 -9.73 6.97 19.46
N PHE A 19 -10.20 6.03 18.65
CA PHE A 19 -9.32 5.21 17.83
C PHE A 19 -8.90 5.99 16.57
N ILE A 20 -7.62 5.86 16.19
CA ILE A 20 -7.09 6.42 14.96
C ILE A 20 -6.53 5.28 14.11
N GLN A 21 -6.91 5.22 12.83
CA GLN A 21 -6.44 4.25 11.84
C GLN A 21 -6.75 2.78 12.16
N GLY A 22 -7.68 2.52 13.05
CA GLY A 22 -8.11 1.17 13.37
C GLY A 22 -9.21 1.15 14.41
N THR A 23 -9.90 0.02 14.52
CA THR A 23 -10.91 -0.27 15.54
C THR A 23 -10.68 -1.68 16.08
N MET A 24 -11.28 -1.99 17.22
CA MET A 24 -11.37 -3.35 17.75
C MET A 24 -12.83 -3.79 17.67
N GLU A 25 -13.07 -5.02 17.25
CA GLU A 25 -14.43 -5.56 17.11
C GLU A 25 -15.25 -5.41 18.42
N GLN A 26 -14.59 -5.67 19.55
CA GLN A 26 -15.20 -5.57 20.89
C GLN A 26 -15.44 -4.12 21.36
N LEU A 27 -14.97 -3.12 20.63
CA LEU A 27 -15.07 -1.69 20.92
C LEU A 27 -15.52 -0.91 19.68
N SER A 28 -16.28 -1.56 18.80
CA SER A 28 -16.72 -0.99 17.52
C SER A 28 -17.73 0.16 17.68
N ASP A 29 -18.35 0.27 18.86
CA ASP A 29 -19.24 1.36 19.24
C ASP A 29 -18.52 2.63 19.73
N ARG A 30 -17.19 2.57 19.87
CA ARG A 30 -16.39 3.70 20.33
C ARG A 30 -16.01 4.62 19.17
N PRO A 31 -15.82 5.94 19.46
CA PRO A 31 -15.44 6.88 18.42
C PRO A 31 -14.14 6.48 17.72
N TYR A 32 -14.12 6.59 16.40
CA TYR A 32 -12.91 6.34 15.60
C TYR A 32 -12.81 7.28 14.42
N VAL A 33 -11.56 7.50 13.99
CA VAL A 33 -11.22 8.20 12.74
C VAL A 33 -10.35 7.27 11.90
N MET A 34 -10.75 7.05 10.67
CA MET A 34 -10.01 6.21 9.71
C MET A 34 -9.91 6.90 8.37
N MET A 35 -8.85 6.61 7.64
CA MET A 35 -8.75 6.97 6.24
C MET A 35 -9.63 6.03 5.40
N ASP A 36 -10.12 6.55 4.28
CA ASP A 36 -10.77 5.73 3.26
C ASP A 36 -9.70 5.04 2.39
N ASP A 37 -9.13 3.97 2.94
CA ASP A 37 -8.05 3.21 2.30
C ASP A 37 -8.49 2.58 0.97
N PHE A 38 -9.78 2.21 0.85
CA PHE A 38 -10.33 1.73 -0.43
C PHE A 38 -10.27 2.84 -1.48
N LYS A 39 -10.77 4.03 -1.14
CA LYS A 39 -10.76 5.17 -2.06
C LYS A 39 -9.34 5.60 -2.40
N GLY A 40 -8.42 5.59 -1.44
CA GLY A 40 -7.02 5.90 -1.69
C GLY A 40 -6.38 4.91 -2.67
N GLY A 41 -6.52 3.60 -2.44
CA GLY A 41 -6.05 2.56 -3.37
C GLY A 41 -6.67 2.67 -4.76
N TYR A 42 -7.96 3.00 -4.82
CA TYR A 42 -8.66 3.26 -6.09
C TYR A 42 -8.10 4.48 -6.81
N LEU A 43 -7.95 5.62 -6.14
CA LEU A 43 -7.50 6.88 -6.75
C LEU A 43 -6.09 6.79 -7.32
N ILE A 44 -5.14 6.22 -6.56
CA ILE A 44 -3.75 6.10 -7.01
C ILE A 44 -3.63 5.16 -8.21
N THR A 45 -4.39 4.07 -8.22
CA THR A 45 -4.42 3.13 -9.35
C THR A 45 -5.08 3.74 -10.57
N LYS A 46 -6.22 4.42 -10.38
CA LYS A 46 -6.92 5.16 -11.44
C LYS A 46 -6.01 6.21 -12.08
N TYR A 47 -5.20 6.91 -11.28
CA TYR A 47 -4.23 7.87 -11.79
C TYR A 47 -3.23 7.21 -12.74
N LEU A 48 -2.61 6.10 -12.37
CA LEU A 48 -1.72 5.35 -13.25
C LEU A 48 -2.43 4.87 -14.53
N LEU A 49 -3.65 4.37 -14.41
CA LEU A 49 -4.46 3.93 -15.55
C LEU A 49 -4.78 5.09 -16.50
N SER A 50 -5.02 6.30 -15.96
CA SER A 50 -5.27 7.52 -16.77
C SER A 50 -4.03 7.97 -17.54
N LEU A 51 -2.82 7.66 -17.06
CA LEU A 51 -1.55 7.88 -17.74
C LEU A 51 -1.21 6.81 -18.79
N GLY A 52 -2.07 5.79 -18.95
CA GLY A 52 -1.87 4.75 -19.94
C GLY A 52 -1.22 3.46 -19.44
N HIS A 53 -0.86 3.38 -18.16
CA HIS A 53 -0.34 2.14 -17.58
C HIS A 53 -1.38 1.01 -17.64
N ARG A 54 -0.94 -0.21 -17.95
CA ARG A 54 -1.83 -1.39 -18.08
C ARG A 54 -1.26 -2.64 -17.42
N LYS A 55 0.01 -2.63 -17.03
CA LYS A 55 0.69 -3.77 -16.38
C LYS A 55 1.12 -3.36 -14.99
N ILE A 56 0.13 -3.05 -14.15
CA ILE A 56 0.36 -2.48 -12.83
C ILE A 56 0.67 -3.59 -11.84
N LEU A 57 1.82 -3.51 -11.17
CA LEU A 57 2.19 -4.38 -10.05
C LEU A 57 1.63 -3.78 -8.76
N GLY A 58 0.99 -4.59 -7.92
CA GLY A 58 0.53 -4.18 -6.60
C GLY A 58 1.37 -4.80 -5.49
N MET A 59 1.78 -3.99 -4.51
CA MET A 59 2.51 -4.45 -3.32
C MET A 59 1.70 -4.09 -2.08
N PHE A 60 1.03 -5.08 -1.46
CA PHE A 60 0.08 -4.84 -0.38
C PHE A 60 0.40 -5.65 0.86
N LYS A 61 0.04 -5.10 2.01
CA LYS A 61 0.19 -5.73 3.31
C LYS A 61 -1.03 -6.60 3.61
N ALA A 62 -0.79 -7.87 3.99
CA ALA A 62 -1.85 -8.87 4.15
C ALA A 62 -2.43 -8.93 5.57
N ASP A 63 -1.71 -8.41 6.56
CA ASP A 63 -2.02 -8.56 7.98
C ASP A 63 -2.60 -7.28 8.62
N ASP A 64 -3.07 -6.33 7.81
CA ASP A 64 -3.86 -5.21 8.30
C ASP A 64 -5.01 -4.84 7.34
N ARG A 65 -5.98 -4.12 7.89
CA ARG A 65 -7.16 -3.67 7.15
C ARG A 65 -6.79 -2.71 6.02
N GLN A 66 -5.85 -1.82 6.26
CA GLN A 66 -5.42 -0.81 5.29
C GLN A 66 -4.91 -1.46 4.01
N GLY A 67 -4.05 -2.48 4.12
CA GLY A 67 -3.52 -3.18 2.95
C GLY A 67 -4.59 -3.91 2.15
N ILE A 68 -5.55 -4.53 2.84
CA ILE A 68 -6.67 -5.21 2.20
C ILE A 68 -7.57 -4.21 1.47
N GLU A 69 -7.93 -3.09 2.10
CA GLU A 69 -8.80 -2.07 1.49
C GLU A 69 -8.10 -1.34 0.32
N ARG A 70 -6.81 -1.00 0.45
CA ARG A 70 -6.02 -0.43 -0.66
C ARG A 70 -5.96 -1.38 -1.85
N HIS A 71 -5.76 -2.68 -1.62
CA HIS A 71 -5.83 -3.70 -2.67
C HIS A 71 -7.22 -3.79 -3.30
N ARG A 72 -8.30 -3.74 -2.52
CA ARG A 72 -9.66 -3.75 -3.06
C ARG A 72 -9.91 -2.55 -3.97
N GLY A 73 -9.44 -1.37 -3.56
CA GLY A 73 -9.49 -0.16 -4.38
C GLY A 73 -8.71 -0.30 -5.69
N TYR A 74 -7.49 -0.84 -5.61
CA TYR A 74 -6.67 -1.17 -6.78
C TYR A 74 -7.41 -2.10 -7.76
N ALA A 75 -7.96 -3.22 -7.27
CA ALA A 75 -8.68 -4.17 -8.11
C ALA A 75 -9.93 -3.55 -8.74
N LYS A 76 -10.64 -2.68 -8.00
CA LYS A 76 -11.80 -1.95 -8.51
C LYS A 76 -11.43 -1.00 -9.65
N ALA A 77 -10.32 -0.27 -9.53
CA ALA A 77 -9.84 0.62 -10.59
C ALA A 77 -9.46 -0.15 -11.86
N LEU A 78 -8.75 -1.28 -11.75
CA LEU A 78 -8.45 -2.15 -12.89
C LEU A 78 -9.72 -2.61 -13.60
N GLN A 79 -10.72 -3.08 -12.83
CA GLN A 79 -12.00 -3.54 -13.36
C GLN A 79 -12.70 -2.44 -14.17
N GLU A 80 -12.76 -1.22 -13.66
CA GLU A 80 -13.44 -0.10 -14.34
C GLU A 80 -12.76 0.33 -15.64
N TYR A 81 -11.44 0.15 -15.71
CA TYR A 81 -10.66 0.43 -16.92
C TYR A 81 -10.53 -0.76 -17.86
N GLY A 82 -11.22 -1.88 -17.59
CA GLY A 82 -11.18 -3.09 -18.42
C GLY A 82 -9.80 -3.75 -18.44
N VAL A 83 -8.97 -3.51 -17.42
CA VAL A 83 -7.66 -4.14 -17.28
C VAL A 83 -7.80 -5.44 -16.50
N PHE A 84 -7.28 -6.52 -17.06
CA PHE A 84 -7.34 -7.84 -16.42
C PHE A 84 -6.56 -7.83 -15.09
N TYR A 85 -7.23 -8.26 -14.02
CA TYR A 85 -6.61 -8.48 -12.73
C TYR A 85 -5.76 -9.75 -12.80
N ASP A 86 -4.46 -9.60 -12.64
CA ASP A 86 -3.48 -10.68 -12.69
C ASP A 86 -2.92 -10.94 -11.28
N PRO A 87 -3.26 -12.07 -10.64
CA PRO A 87 -2.76 -12.40 -9.30
C PRO A 87 -1.23 -12.50 -9.24
N ASP A 88 -0.57 -12.83 -10.36
CA ASP A 88 0.89 -12.93 -10.41
C ASP A 88 1.57 -11.55 -10.32
N ARG A 89 0.81 -10.47 -10.57
CA ARG A 89 1.26 -9.10 -10.36
C ARG A 89 0.93 -8.55 -8.98
N ILE A 90 0.60 -9.40 -8.01
CA ILE A 90 0.36 -8.98 -6.64
C ILE A 90 1.43 -9.56 -5.72
N ILE A 91 2.10 -8.70 -5.00
CA ILE A 91 3.05 -9.06 -3.95
C ILE A 91 2.40 -8.81 -2.60
N TRP A 92 2.05 -9.88 -1.90
CA TRP A 92 1.57 -9.84 -0.53
C TRP A 92 2.73 -10.01 0.45
N PHE A 93 2.76 -9.17 1.48
CA PHE A 93 3.73 -9.27 2.57
C PHE A 93 3.05 -9.03 3.93
N HIS A 94 3.74 -9.37 5.00
CA HIS A 94 3.29 -9.17 6.39
C HIS A 94 4.22 -8.19 7.11
N THR A 95 3.79 -7.71 8.26
CA THR A 95 4.60 -6.79 9.10
C THR A 95 6.00 -7.35 9.35
N GLU A 96 6.10 -8.64 9.61
CA GLU A 96 7.36 -9.32 10.00
C GLU A 96 8.35 -9.42 8.83
N ASP A 97 7.86 -9.63 7.61
CA ASP A 97 8.69 -9.86 6.43
C ASP A 97 8.80 -8.66 5.47
N ARG A 98 8.16 -7.52 5.83
CA ARG A 98 8.09 -6.30 4.99
C ARG A 98 9.44 -5.75 4.53
N ALA A 99 10.51 -6.03 5.27
CA ALA A 99 11.84 -5.53 4.95
C ALA A 99 12.55 -6.34 3.86
N VAL A 100 12.14 -7.59 3.62
CA VAL A 100 12.84 -8.55 2.76
C VAL A 100 11.95 -9.12 1.67
N LYS A 101 10.84 -9.75 2.03
CA LYS A 101 9.99 -10.54 1.12
C LYS A 101 9.49 -9.78 -0.10
N PRO A 102 8.91 -8.56 0.02
CA PRO A 102 8.37 -7.87 -1.15
C PRO A 102 9.46 -7.57 -2.19
N PHE A 103 10.67 -7.24 -1.76
CA PHE A 103 11.78 -6.89 -2.64
C PHE A 103 12.47 -8.13 -3.23
N ALA A 104 12.54 -9.23 -2.50
CA ALA A 104 12.97 -10.51 -3.03
C ALA A 104 12.02 -10.99 -4.14
N ARG A 105 10.72 -10.87 -3.92
CA ARG A 105 9.71 -11.21 -4.93
C ARG A 105 9.79 -10.31 -6.15
N LEU A 106 9.96 -9.00 -5.96
CA LEU A 106 10.15 -8.04 -7.05
C LEU A 106 11.36 -8.40 -7.93
N ARG A 107 12.51 -8.74 -7.31
CA ARG A 107 13.70 -9.20 -8.05
C ARG A 107 13.43 -10.49 -8.83
N ALA A 108 12.76 -11.45 -8.22
CA ALA A 108 12.40 -12.70 -8.89
C ALA A 108 11.47 -12.47 -10.08
N MET A 109 10.50 -11.58 -9.97
CA MET A 109 9.59 -11.22 -11.06
C MET A 109 10.33 -10.55 -12.21
N ALA A 110 11.22 -9.60 -11.92
CA ALA A 110 12.05 -8.96 -12.94
C ALA A 110 12.93 -9.98 -13.66
N ALA A 111 13.53 -10.92 -12.92
CA ALA A 111 14.37 -11.98 -13.49
C ALA A 111 13.59 -13.00 -14.33
N SER A 112 12.32 -13.29 -13.97
CA SER A 112 11.45 -14.22 -14.72
C SER A 112 10.83 -13.63 -15.98
N GLY A 113 11.08 -12.34 -16.27
CA GLY A 113 10.54 -11.66 -17.43
C GLY A 113 9.07 -11.23 -17.29
N ILE A 114 8.49 -11.29 -16.08
CA ILE A 114 7.17 -10.71 -15.80
C ILE A 114 7.26 -9.21 -15.99
N LYS A 115 6.56 -8.71 -17.01
CA LYS A 115 6.59 -7.27 -17.35
C LYS A 115 5.55 -6.52 -16.56
N PHE A 116 5.98 -5.41 -15.95
CA PHE A 116 5.13 -4.39 -15.37
C PHE A 116 5.62 -3.00 -15.82
N ASP A 117 4.73 -2.06 -15.93
CA ASP A 117 4.99 -0.68 -16.35
C ASP A 117 4.81 0.31 -15.19
N SER A 118 4.26 -0.15 -14.09
CA SER A 118 4.09 0.66 -12.89
C SER A 118 3.92 -0.20 -11.64
N VAL A 119 4.14 0.40 -10.47
CA VAL A 119 4.00 -0.24 -9.15
C VAL A 119 3.17 0.64 -8.23
N VAL A 120 2.08 0.08 -7.71
CA VAL A 120 1.31 0.64 -6.59
C VAL A 120 1.85 0.04 -5.30
N CYS A 121 2.46 0.86 -4.46
CA CYS A 121 3.03 0.43 -3.19
C CYS A 121 2.07 0.71 -2.04
N TYR A 122 2.08 -0.19 -1.05
CA TYR A 122 1.30 -0.08 0.18
C TYR A 122 1.50 1.28 0.86
N ASN A 123 2.75 1.75 0.96
CA ASN A 123 3.08 3.07 1.51
C ASN A 123 4.41 3.61 0.95
N ASP A 124 4.79 4.83 1.36
CA ASP A 124 5.98 5.51 0.87
C ASP A 124 7.27 4.77 1.22
N GLN A 125 7.35 4.13 2.40
CA GLN A 125 8.54 3.34 2.76
C GLN A 125 8.76 2.17 1.81
N ILE A 126 7.68 1.47 1.44
CA ILE A 126 7.72 0.39 0.45
C ILE A 126 8.06 0.97 -0.94
N ALA A 127 7.49 2.12 -1.31
CA ALA A 127 7.74 2.77 -2.59
C ALA A 127 9.21 3.16 -2.76
N ILE A 128 9.81 3.83 -1.77
CA ILE A 128 11.22 4.24 -1.80
C ILE A 128 12.14 3.02 -1.94
N LYS A 129 11.88 1.97 -1.16
CA LYS A 129 12.69 0.75 -1.25
C LYS A 129 12.46 -0.01 -2.56
N THR A 130 11.28 0.10 -3.15
CA THR A 130 10.98 -0.40 -4.51
C THR A 130 11.80 0.34 -5.54
N ILE A 131 11.86 1.68 -5.49
CA ILE A 131 12.69 2.51 -6.38
C ILE A 131 14.16 2.10 -6.28
N GLN A 132 14.69 1.97 -5.06
CA GLN A 132 16.06 1.52 -4.84
C GLN A 132 16.32 0.12 -5.41
N THR A 133 15.37 -0.79 -5.26
CA THR A 133 15.48 -2.17 -5.77
C THR A 133 15.46 -2.19 -7.30
N LEU A 134 14.58 -1.42 -7.94
CA LEU A 134 14.52 -1.29 -9.40
C LEU A 134 15.80 -0.68 -9.96
N SER A 135 16.33 0.36 -9.32
CA SER A 135 17.61 0.98 -9.70
C SER A 135 18.78 -0.01 -9.64
N GLN A 136 18.85 -0.86 -8.60
CA GLN A 136 19.85 -1.94 -8.51
C GLN A 136 19.73 -2.99 -9.62
N LEU A 137 18.55 -3.12 -10.22
CA LEU A 137 18.29 -4.01 -11.36
C LEU A 137 18.52 -3.32 -12.73
N GLY A 138 18.96 -2.06 -12.72
CA GLY A 138 19.13 -1.27 -13.94
C GLY A 138 17.82 -0.78 -14.58
N ILE A 139 16.71 -0.84 -13.85
CA ILE A 139 15.40 -0.35 -14.30
C ILE A 139 15.25 1.10 -13.86
N ARG A 140 15.04 1.99 -14.82
CA ARG A 140 14.93 3.43 -14.54
C ARG A 140 13.51 3.76 -14.10
N VAL A 141 13.39 4.32 -12.90
CA VAL A 141 12.09 4.79 -12.40
C VAL A 141 11.78 6.12 -13.06
N SER A 142 10.52 6.26 -13.43
CA SER A 142 9.85 7.25 -14.28
C SER A 142 9.98 7.00 -15.78
N GLU A 143 11.12 6.52 -16.30
CA GLU A 143 11.28 6.22 -17.73
C GLU A 143 10.77 4.83 -18.10
N ASP A 144 11.18 3.80 -17.35
CA ASP A 144 10.85 2.41 -17.65
C ASP A 144 9.65 1.92 -16.79
N VAL A 145 9.58 2.37 -15.52
CA VAL A 145 8.55 1.97 -14.56
C VAL A 145 8.15 3.14 -13.65
N SER A 146 6.88 3.43 -13.54
CA SER A 146 6.35 4.40 -12.56
C SER A 146 6.14 3.74 -11.20
N VAL A 147 6.45 4.45 -10.10
CA VAL A 147 6.24 3.97 -8.73
C VAL A 147 5.40 4.97 -7.96
N THR A 148 4.39 4.47 -7.25
CA THR A 148 3.55 5.30 -6.38
C THR A 148 3.56 4.81 -4.95
N GLY A 149 3.41 5.75 -4.01
CA GLY A 149 3.34 5.52 -2.58
C GLY A 149 1.97 5.80 -1.98
N TYR A 150 1.95 5.89 -0.65
CA TYR A 150 0.80 6.26 0.17
C TYR A 150 1.33 6.83 1.49
N ASP A 151 0.62 7.74 2.13
CA ASP A 151 0.83 8.44 3.40
C ASP A 151 1.36 9.87 3.25
N ASN A 152 1.86 10.29 2.09
CA ASN A 152 2.53 11.58 1.86
C ASN A 152 3.50 11.94 3.00
N SER A 153 4.34 10.97 3.34
CA SER A 153 5.21 11.04 4.50
C SER A 153 6.40 12.00 4.28
N PHE A 154 7.00 12.46 5.38
CA PHE A 154 8.25 13.24 5.31
C PHE A 154 9.34 12.57 4.45
N LEU A 155 9.36 11.23 4.38
CA LEU A 155 10.29 10.50 3.51
C LEU A 155 9.97 10.74 2.02
N ALA A 156 8.70 10.81 1.64
CA ALA A 156 8.29 11.07 0.26
C ALA A 156 8.63 12.52 -0.16
N GLU A 157 8.42 13.48 0.72
CA GLU A 157 8.72 14.90 0.47
C GLU A 157 10.22 15.16 0.30
N ASN A 158 11.06 14.43 1.02
CA ASN A 158 12.51 14.64 1.03
C ASN A 158 13.29 13.64 0.16
N TYR A 159 12.59 12.76 -0.54
CA TYR A 159 13.25 11.86 -1.48
C TYR A 159 13.67 12.62 -2.74
N GLN A 160 14.89 12.31 -3.26
CA GLN A 160 15.52 13.04 -4.39
C GLN A 160 14.64 13.15 -5.65
N VAL A 161 13.72 12.23 -5.84
CA VAL A 161 12.74 12.24 -6.93
C VAL A 161 11.36 12.37 -6.25
N GLY A 162 10.60 13.39 -6.55
CA GLY A 162 9.27 13.58 -5.98
C GLY A 162 8.42 12.32 -6.16
N LEU A 163 7.89 11.78 -5.05
CA LEU A 163 7.08 10.57 -5.06
C LEU A 163 5.60 10.94 -5.23
N THR A 164 4.94 10.36 -6.24
CA THR A 164 3.47 10.41 -6.34
C THR A 164 2.86 9.56 -5.22
N THR A 165 2.09 10.18 -4.34
CA THR A 165 1.54 9.54 -3.13
C THR A 165 0.14 10.08 -2.82
N ILE A 166 -0.60 9.40 -1.94
CA ILE A 166 -1.91 9.81 -1.40
C ILE A 166 -1.73 10.33 0.02
#